data_5312aacabf6517f6059ecc4fa195d3fd
#
_entry.id   5312aacabf6517f6059ecc4fa195d3fd
#
_cell.length_a   1.000
_cell.length_b   1.000
_cell.length_c   1.000
_cell.angle_alpha   90.00
_cell.angle_beta   90.00
_cell.angle_gamma   90.00
#
_symmetry.space_group_name_H-M   'P 1'
#
loop_
_entity.id
_entity.type
_entity.pdbx_description
1 polymer ?
#
loop_
_entity_poly.entity_id
_entity_poly.type
_entity_poly.pdbx_seq_one_letter_code
_entity_poly.pdbx_strand_id
1 'polypeptide(L)'
;ADAVLSGLEARPDWAGQKFTICNSDNLYSSASLEALLKDDHHNAMIDYDRDALGVEPERVNAFAVIWKDREGFLTDIVEKPNAEEVEKARDSAGRVGVSMNIFRLDQDAILPELEACPLHPERQEKELPTAIKMMIAKHPRAVYTIPMAEEVPDLTSRGDISKVQRFLERMVIE
;
A
#
# COMPACT_ATOMS: atom_id res chain seq x y z
N ALA A 1 0.07 -11.69 -3.05
CA ALA A 1 0.71 -11.61 -4.38
C ALA A 1 0.03 -12.52 -5.41
N ASP A 2 -0.51 -13.69 -4.99
CA ASP A 2 -1.11 -14.66 -5.92
C ASP A 2 -2.23 -14.07 -6.79
N ALA A 3 -3.14 -13.30 -6.20
CA ALA A 3 -4.22 -12.65 -6.96
C ALA A 3 -3.69 -11.67 -8.01
N VAL A 4 -2.58 -10.97 -7.71
CA VAL A 4 -1.95 -10.05 -8.66
C VAL A 4 -1.29 -10.85 -9.80
N LEU A 5 -0.55 -11.90 -9.47
CA LEU A 5 0.08 -12.79 -10.45
C LEU A 5 -0.97 -13.38 -11.41
N SER A 6 -2.05 -13.97 -10.87
CA SER A 6 -3.15 -14.50 -11.67
C SER A 6 -3.81 -13.44 -12.56
N GLY A 7 -3.96 -12.20 -12.06
CA GLY A 7 -4.46 -11.08 -12.85
C GLY A 7 -3.55 -10.73 -14.03
N LEU A 8 -2.23 -10.73 -13.81
CA LEU A 8 -1.25 -10.46 -14.87
C LEU A 8 -1.18 -11.60 -15.89
N GLU A 9 -1.24 -12.86 -15.46
CA GLU A 9 -1.30 -14.04 -16.33
C GLU A 9 -2.53 -14.01 -17.25
N ALA A 10 -3.68 -13.53 -16.72
CA ALA A 10 -4.90 -13.38 -17.50
C ALA A 10 -4.87 -12.18 -18.48
N ARG A 11 -3.90 -11.28 -18.37
CA ARG A 11 -3.76 -10.06 -19.15
C ARG A 11 -2.36 -9.93 -19.78
N PRO A 12 -1.98 -10.84 -20.68
CA PRO A 12 -0.68 -10.78 -21.37
C PRO A 12 -0.50 -9.51 -22.23
N ASP A 13 -1.61 -8.85 -22.58
CA ASP A 13 -1.63 -7.56 -23.26
C ASP A 13 -1.14 -6.39 -22.37
N TRP A 14 -0.96 -6.59 -21.07
CA TRP A 14 -0.40 -5.60 -20.15
C TRP A 14 1.14 -5.63 -20.08
N ALA A 15 1.81 -6.53 -20.81
CA ALA A 15 3.26 -6.59 -20.84
C ALA A 15 3.89 -5.20 -21.13
N GLY A 16 4.85 -4.80 -20.31
CA GLY A 16 5.50 -3.49 -20.38
C GLY A 16 4.63 -2.30 -19.99
N GLN A 17 3.45 -2.54 -19.37
CA GLN A 17 2.58 -1.47 -18.93
C GLN A 17 2.63 -1.27 -17.42
N LYS A 18 2.27 -0.07 -16.98
CA LYS A 18 2.03 0.22 -15.56
C LYS A 18 0.57 -0.08 -15.23
N PHE A 19 0.34 -0.64 -14.06
CA PHE A 19 -1.00 -0.94 -13.55
C PHE A 19 -1.12 -0.56 -12.08
N THR A 20 -2.33 -0.32 -11.63
CA THR A 20 -2.61 -0.01 -10.22
C THR A 20 -3.20 -1.21 -9.52
N ILE A 21 -2.68 -1.52 -8.34
CA ILE A 21 -3.20 -2.53 -7.42
C ILE A 21 -3.80 -1.82 -6.23
N CYS A 22 -4.93 -2.28 -5.76
CA CYS A 22 -5.54 -1.85 -4.51
C CYS A 22 -6.31 -3.01 -3.85
N ASN A 23 -6.47 -2.95 -2.54
CA ASN A 23 -7.34 -3.88 -1.83
C ASN A 23 -8.80 -3.62 -2.20
N SER A 24 -9.62 -4.69 -2.28
CA SER A 24 -11.03 -4.59 -2.65
C SER A 24 -11.95 -4.16 -1.50
N ASP A 25 -11.45 -4.14 -0.27
CA ASP A 25 -12.17 -3.84 0.97
C ASP A 25 -11.82 -2.47 1.57
N ASN A 26 -10.97 -1.70 0.92
CA ASN A 26 -10.66 -0.31 1.29
C ASN A 26 -11.34 0.67 0.34
N LEU A 27 -11.83 1.80 0.88
CA LEU A 27 -12.34 2.91 0.08
C LEU A 27 -11.24 3.95 -0.14
N TYR A 28 -10.63 3.91 -1.30
CA TYR A 28 -9.64 4.90 -1.73
C TYR A 28 -10.31 6.09 -2.39
N SER A 29 -9.79 7.29 -2.16
CA SER A 29 -10.27 8.49 -2.81
C SER A 29 -9.85 8.56 -4.29
N SER A 30 -10.57 9.34 -5.09
CA SER A 30 -10.13 9.67 -6.44
C SER A 30 -8.80 10.42 -6.42
N ALA A 31 -8.54 11.23 -5.38
CA ALA A 31 -7.28 11.96 -5.21
C ALA A 31 -6.07 11.03 -5.08
N SER A 32 -6.18 9.94 -4.32
CA SER A 32 -5.11 8.96 -4.19
C SER A 32 -4.81 8.24 -5.52
N LEU A 33 -5.84 7.87 -6.27
CA LEU A 33 -5.70 7.27 -7.59
C LEU A 33 -5.09 8.24 -8.60
N GLU A 34 -5.55 9.50 -8.59
CA GLU A 34 -4.99 10.55 -9.44
C GLU A 34 -3.53 10.86 -9.11
N ALA A 35 -3.16 10.89 -7.83
CA ALA A 35 -1.79 11.09 -7.39
C ALA A 35 -0.87 10.00 -7.96
N LEU A 36 -1.28 8.72 -7.89
CA LEU A 36 -0.55 7.62 -8.51
C LEU A 36 -0.44 7.76 -10.03
N LEU A 37 -1.52 8.16 -10.71
CA LEU A 37 -1.54 8.29 -12.16
C LEU A 37 -0.67 9.45 -12.67
N LYS A 38 -0.60 10.55 -11.91
CA LYS A 38 0.16 11.77 -12.28
C LYS A 38 1.65 11.69 -11.88
N ASP A 39 2.01 10.76 -11.02
CA ASP A 39 3.40 10.61 -10.57
C ASP A 39 4.30 10.09 -11.70
N ASP A 40 5.48 10.68 -11.85
CA ASP A 40 6.42 10.38 -12.94
C ASP A 40 7.35 9.20 -12.63
N HIS A 41 7.44 8.73 -11.38
CA HIS A 41 8.29 7.61 -11.02
C HIS A 41 7.83 6.31 -11.68
N HIS A 42 8.76 5.38 -11.81
CA HIS A 42 8.50 4.11 -12.50
C HIS A 42 7.47 3.27 -11.74
N ASN A 43 7.66 3.16 -10.42
CA ASN A 43 6.69 2.57 -9.49
C ASN A 43 6.45 3.54 -8.34
N ALA A 44 5.23 3.57 -7.85
CA ALA A 44 4.84 4.43 -6.73
C ALA A 44 3.81 3.74 -5.82
N MET A 45 3.74 4.19 -4.58
CA MET A 45 2.69 3.84 -3.64
C MET A 45 2.19 5.08 -2.90
N ILE A 46 0.98 5.01 -2.38
CA ILE A 46 0.51 6.04 -1.45
C ILE A 46 1.06 5.74 -0.05
N ASP A 47 1.66 6.76 0.53
CA ASP A 47 2.19 6.81 1.89
C ASP A 47 1.15 7.55 2.76
N TYR A 48 0.19 6.78 3.33
CA TYR A 48 -0.85 7.39 4.16
C TYR A 48 -0.31 7.81 5.51
N ASP A 49 -0.74 8.99 5.96
CA ASP A 49 -0.48 9.44 7.32
C ASP A 49 -1.28 8.58 8.31
N ARG A 50 -0.57 7.91 9.19
CA ARG A 50 -1.14 7.04 10.22
C ARG A 50 -2.22 7.72 11.04
N ASP A 51 -2.00 8.98 11.41
CA ASP A 51 -2.88 9.74 12.30
C ASP A 51 -4.11 10.30 11.56
N ALA A 52 -4.09 10.31 10.22
CA ALA A 52 -5.18 10.79 9.37
C ALA A 52 -6.13 9.68 8.87
N LEU A 53 -5.83 8.40 9.11
CA LEU A 53 -6.62 7.29 8.57
C LEU A 53 -8.06 7.18 9.07
N GLY A 54 -8.42 7.88 10.16
CA GLY A 54 -9.77 7.83 10.72
C GLY A 54 -10.15 6.51 11.37
N VAL A 55 -9.17 5.70 11.76
CA VAL A 55 -9.37 4.40 12.41
C VAL A 55 -9.01 4.45 13.90
N GLU A 56 -9.58 3.52 14.68
CA GLU A 56 -9.29 3.42 16.10
C GLU A 56 -7.81 3.10 16.36
N PRO A 57 -7.20 3.65 17.44
CA PRO A 57 -5.77 3.48 17.73
C PRO A 57 -5.30 2.01 17.79
N GLU A 58 -6.17 1.11 18.28
CA GLU A 58 -5.87 -0.32 18.35
C GLU A 58 -5.74 -0.96 16.97
N ARG A 59 -6.55 -0.52 16.02
CA ARG A 59 -6.49 -0.99 14.62
C ARG A 59 -5.30 -0.40 13.87
N VAL A 60 -4.97 0.86 14.15
CA VAL A 60 -3.82 1.54 13.52
C VAL A 60 -2.51 0.76 13.76
N ASN A 61 -2.37 0.13 14.92
CA ASN A 61 -1.20 -0.69 15.26
C ASN A 61 -1.09 -1.98 14.43
N ALA A 62 -2.14 -2.39 13.74
CA ALA A 62 -2.12 -3.56 12.85
C ALA A 62 -1.65 -3.24 11.43
N PHE A 63 -1.63 -1.96 11.03
CA PHE A 63 -1.20 -1.57 9.70
C PHE A 63 0.32 -1.61 9.56
N ALA A 64 0.77 -1.99 8.37
CA ALA A 64 2.19 -2.00 8.05
C ALA A 64 2.72 -0.56 7.98
N VAL A 65 3.77 -0.26 8.75
CA VAL A 65 4.49 1.00 8.60
C VAL A 65 5.49 0.90 7.47
N ILE A 66 5.73 2.02 6.81
CA ILE A 66 6.73 2.11 5.75
C ILE A 66 7.96 2.87 6.25
N TRP A 67 9.12 2.40 5.85
CA TRP A 67 10.37 3.12 6.00
C TRP A 67 10.77 3.68 4.65
N LYS A 68 11.29 4.89 4.63
CA LYS A 68 11.68 5.59 3.40
C LYS A 68 13.01 6.32 3.58
N ASP A 69 13.71 6.53 2.50
CA ASP A 69 14.90 7.36 2.48
C ASP A 69 14.52 8.86 2.53
N ARG A 70 15.56 9.74 2.59
CA ARG A 70 15.35 11.19 2.65
C ARG A 70 14.74 11.79 1.38
N GLU A 71 14.75 11.05 0.30
CA GLU A 71 14.21 11.48 -0.99
C GLU A 71 12.82 10.89 -1.25
N GLY A 72 12.27 10.13 -0.29
CA GLY A 72 10.92 9.59 -0.34
C GLY A 72 10.81 8.22 -1.01
N PHE A 73 11.92 7.51 -1.24
CA PHE A 73 11.85 6.15 -1.77
C PHE A 73 11.69 5.11 -0.66
N LEU A 74 10.81 4.14 -0.91
CA LEU A 74 10.54 3.04 0.00
C LEU A 74 11.81 2.22 0.26
N THR A 75 12.11 1.99 1.54
CA THR A 75 13.24 1.15 1.98
C THR A 75 12.79 -0.11 2.72
N ASP A 76 11.62 -0.10 3.35
CA ASP A 76 11.01 -1.29 3.95
C ASP A 76 9.50 -1.13 4.17
N ILE A 77 8.80 -2.26 4.31
CA ILE A 77 7.41 -2.36 4.76
C ILE A 77 7.41 -3.31 5.95
N VAL A 78 7.07 -2.82 7.13
CA VAL A 78 7.12 -3.57 8.38
C VAL A 78 5.70 -3.90 8.85
N GLU A 79 5.31 -5.15 8.69
CA GLU A 79 4.02 -5.68 9.12
C GLU A 79 3.96 -5.81 10.64
N LYS A 80 2.83 -5.46 11.23
CA LYS A 80 2.58 -5.54 12.69
C LYS A 80 3.74 -4.95 13.50
N PRO A 81 4.10 -3.69 13.25
CA PRO A 81 5.29 -3.07 13.84
C PRO A 81 5.18 -2.98 15.36
N ASN A 82 6.29 -3.17 16.04
CA ASN A 82 6.41 -2.81 17.44
C ASN A 82 6.65 -1.30 17.62
N ALA A 83 6.64 -0.80 18.85
CA ALA A 83 6.77 0.63 19.14
C ALA A 83 8.09 1.24 18.62
N GLU A 84 9.19 0.49 18.67
CA GLU A 84 10.49 0.95 18.17
C GLU A 84 10.50 1.06 16.64
N GLU A 85 9.88 0.10 15.95
CA GLU A 85 9.75 0.10 14.49
C GLU A 85 8.84 1.23 14.00
N VAL A 86 7.76 1.53 14.74
CA VAL A 86 6.91 2.70 14.48
C VAL A 86 7.70 4.00 14.64
N GLU A 87 8.51 4.12 15.71
CA GLU A 87 9.31 5.32 15.91
C GLU A 87 10.39 5.49 14.84
N LYS A 88 10.99 4.40 14.35
CA LYS A 88 11.92 4.43 13.21
C LYS A 88 11.26 4.86 11.90
N ALA A 89 9.95 4.63 11.75
CA ALA A 89 9.20 5.05 10.57
C ALA A 89 8.87 6.55 10.58
N ARG A 90 9.09 7.24 11.71
CA ARG A 90 8.80 8.67 11.86
C ARG A 90 9.73 9.50 10.99
N ASP A 91 9.16 10.30 10.13
CA ASP A 91 9.91 11.23 9.28
C ASP A 91 10.31 12.53 10.04
N SER A 92 11.02 13.42 9.36
CA SER A 92 11.49 14.69 9.94
C SER A 92 10.36 15.65 10.34
N ALA A 93 9.15 15.46 9.80
CA ALA A 93 7.96 16.22 10.18
C ALA A 93 7.18 15.56 11.34
N GLY A 94 7.67 14.41 11.84
CA GLY A 94 7.02 13.64 12.90
C GLY A 94 5.91 12.70 12.42
N ARG A 95 5.70 12.59 11.10
CA ARG A 95 4.66 11.76 10.49
C ARG A 95 5.12 10.30 10.37
N VAL A 96 4.24 9.37 10.65
CA VAL A 96 4.44 7.94 10.42
C VAL A 96 3.62 7.52 9.20
N GLY A 97 4.31 7.05 8.18
CA GLY A 97 3.69 6.54 6.96
C GLY A 97 3.24 5.09 7.12
N VAL A 98 2.07 4.76 6.57
CA VAL A 98 1.54 3.40 6.55
C VAL A 98 1.11 2.99 5.14
N SER A 99 1.20 1.68 4.89
CA SER A 99 0.73 1.08 3.65
C SER A 99 -0.72 0.63 3.81
N MET A 100 -1.57 1.10 2.90
CA MET A 100 -2.93 0.57 2.69
C MET A 100 -3.02 -0.27 1.43
N ASN A 101 -1.89 -0.86 0.99
CA ASN A 101 -1.79 -1.75 -0.18
C ASN A 101 -2.32 -1.15 -1.49
N ILE A 102 -2.04 0.12 -1.73
CA ILE A 102 -2.30 0.76 -3.02
C ILE A 102 -0.99 1.15 -3.69
N PHE A 103 -0.73 0.58 -4.86
CA PHE A 103 0.51 0.74 -5.62
C PHE A 103 0.21 0.95 -7.09
N ARG A 104 1.02 1.75 -7.78
CA ARG A 104 1.17 1.72 -9.22
C ARG A 104 2.53 1.10 -9.55
N LEU A 105 2.50 -0.01 -10.26
CA LEU A 105 3.69 -0.81 -10.56
C LEU A 105 3.84 -1.03 -12.06
N ASP A 106 5.07 -1.09 -12.49
CA ASP A 106 5.45 -1.58 -13.81
C ASP A 106 5.43 -3.11 -13.80
N GLN A 107 4.79 -3.71 -14.81
CA GLN A 107 4.65 -5.17 -14.85
C GLN A 107 6.00 -5.86 -14.94
N ASP A 108 6.89 -5.39 -15.79
CA ASP A 108 8.18 -6.05 -16.01
C ASP A 108 9.07 -6.00 -14.76
N ALA A 109 8.87 -4.95 -13.94
CA ALA A 109 9.60 -4.79 -12.68
C ALA A 109 9.10 -5.70 -11.56
N ILE A 110 7.78 -5.91 -11.44
CA ILE A 110 7.21 -6.65 -10.32
C ILE A 110 6.97 -8.14 -10.62
N LEU A 111 6.73 -8.52 -11.87
CA LEU A 111 6.38 -9.89 -12.24
C LEU A 111 7.42 -10.93 -11.76
N PRO A 112 8.74 -10.76 -11.95
CA PRO A 112 9.73 -11.71 -11.44
C PRO A 112 9.68 -11.91 -9.92
N GLU A 113 9.31 -10.86 -9.18
CA GLU A 113 9.22 -10.90 -7.72
C GLU A 113 7.94 -11.59 -7.25
N LEU A 114 6.83 -11.40 -7.97
CA LEU A 114 5.58 -12.14 -7.70
C LEU A 114 5.76 -13.64 -7.94
N GLU A 115 6.42 -14.03 -9.02
CA GLU A 115 6.72 -15.42 -9.33
C GLU A 115 7.62 -16.05 -8.26
N ALA A 116 8.70 -15.37 -7.88
CA ALA A 116 9.69 -15.83 -6.90
C ALA A 116 9.25 -15.67 -5.44
N CYS A 117 8.16 -14.95 -5.15
CA CYS A 117 7.69 -14.69 -3.81
C CYS A 117 7.40 -15.99 -3.06
N PRO A 118 7.98 -16.21 -1.86
CA PRO A 118 7.71 -17.40 -1.07
C PRO A 118 6.30 -17.36 -0.48
N LEU A 119 5.77 -18.55 -0.19
CA LEU A 119 4.54 -18.67 0.61
C LEU A 119 4.81 -18.22 2.05
N HIS A 120 3.88 -17.47 2.62
CA HIS A 120 3.90 -17.17 4.04
C HIS A 120 3.78 -18.49 4.85
N PRO A 121 4.64 -18.76 5.83
CA PRO A 121 4.71 -20.07 6.49
C PRO A 121 3.40 -20.49 7.17
N GLU A 122 2.65 -19.55 7.73
CA GLU A 122 1.39 -19.83 8.42
C GLU A 122 0.17 -19.74 7.50
N ARG A 123 0.09 -18.68 6.67
CA ARG A 123 -1.07 -18.38 5.81
C ARG A 123 -1.07 -19.17 4.50
N GLN A 124 0.07 -19.76 4.13
CA GLN A 124 0.24 -20.56 2.90
C GLN A 124 -0.18 -19.80 1.62
N GLU A 125 0.02 -18.48 1.62
CA GLU A 125 -0.23 -17.59 0.49
C GLU A 125 0.96 -16.66 0.24
N LYS A 126 1.13 -16.19 -0.98
CA LYS A 126 2.14 -15.19 -1.31
C LYS A 126 1.61 -13.80 -0.96
N GLU A 127 2.39 -13.01 -0.24
CA GLU A 127 2.01 -11.68 0.20
C GLU A 127 2.60 -10.58 -0.69
N LEU A 128 1.78 -9.60 -1.07
CA LEU A 128 2.24 -8.49 -1.90
C LEU A 128 3.37 -7.68 -1.24
N PRO A 129 3.30 -7.32 0.06
CA PRO A 129 4.41 -6.63 0.71
C PRO A 129 5.74 -7.39 0.62
N THR A 130 5.73 -8.72 0.67
CA THR A 130 6.94 -9.54 0.51
C THR A 130 7.53 -9.39 -0.90
N ALA A 131 6.72 -9.45 -1.95
CA ALA A 131 7.19 -9.24 -3.33
C ALA A 131 7.76 -7.82 -3.53
N ILE A 132 7.12 -6.80 -2.95
CA ILE A 132 7.63 -5.41 -2.97
C ILE A 132 8.99 -5.32 -2.24
N LYS A 133 9.13 -5.95 -1.08
CA LYS A 133 10.41 -5.99 -0.34
C LYS A 133 11.51 -6.66 -1.15
N MET A 134 11.20 -7.74 -1.88
CA MET A 134 12.15 -8.39 -2.77
C MET A 134 12.58 -7.46 -3.89
N MET A 135 11.64 -6.71 -4.50
CA MET A 135 11.93 -5.74 -5.55
C MET A 135 12.84 -4.61 -5.06
N ILE A 136 12.54 -3.97 -3.93
CA ILE A 136 13.37 -2.87 -3.41
C ILE A 136 14.73 -3.35 -2.88
N ALA A 137 14.85 -4.60 -2.43
CA ALA A 137 16.13 -5.19 -2.04
C ALA A 137 17.06 -5.40 -3.24
N LYS A 138 16.54 -5.78 -4.41
CA LYS A 138 17.30 -5.93 -5.66
C LYS A 138 17.55 -4.59 -6.35
N HIS A 139 16.58 -3.71 -6.29
CA HIS A 139 16.58 -2.42 -6.97
C HIS A 139 16.26 -1.30 -5.96
N PRO A 140 17.26 -0.81 -5.22
CA PRO A 140 17.07 0.32 -4.31
C PRO A 140 16.44 1.50 -5.06
N ARG A 141 15.47 2.18 -4.40
CA ARG A 141 14.69 3.27 -4.99
C ARG A 141 13.73 2.85 -6.12
N ALA A 142 13.38 1.58 -6.19
CA ALA A 142 12.42 1.10 -7.16
C ALA A 142 11.00 1.63 -6.96
N VAL A 143 10.60 1.98 -5.73
CA VAL A 143 9.25 2.45 -5.40
C VAL A 143 9.31 3.81 -4.71
N TYR A 144 8.65 4.80 -5.28
CA TYR A 144 8.47 6.13 -4.66
C TYR A 144 7.25 6.15 -3.77
N THR A 145 7.28 6.91 -2.66
CA THR A 145 6.17 7.05 -1.73
C THR A 145 5.53 8.42 -1.85
N ILE A 146 4.25 8.48 -2.17
CA ILE A 146 3.49 9.73 -2.32
C ILE A 146 2.76 10.00 -1.01
N PRO A 147 3.13 11.05 -0.26
CA PRO A 147 2.51 11.32 1.03
C PRO A 147 1.06 11.78 0.87
N MET A 148 0.17 11.22 1.69
CA MET A 148 -1.26 11.56 1.70
C MET A 148 -1.83 11.50 3.12
N ALA A 149 -2.66 12.47 3.47
CA ALA A 149 -3.32 12.57 4.76
C ALA A 149 -4.84 12.59 4.54
N GLU A 150 -5.47 11.43 4.60
CA GLU A 150 -6.93 11.26 4.43
C GLU A 150 -7.44 10.02 5.15
N GLU A 151 -8.75 9.96 5.39
CA GLU A 151 -9.41 8.76 5.89
C GLU A 151 -9.43 7.69 4.78
N VAL A 152 -9.10 6.44 5.15
CA VAL A 152 -9.24 5.26 4.29
C VAL A 152 -10.11 4.24 5.00
N PRO A 153 -11.43 4.29 4.81
CA PRO A 153 -12.33 3.31 5.42
C PRO A 153 -12.05 1.90 4.93
N ASP A 154 -12.07 0.98 5.88
CA ASP A 154 -11.78 -0.43 5.69
C ASP A 154 -13.03 -1.25 6.05
N LEU A 155 -13.48 -2.12 5.14
CA LEU A 155 -14.64 -2.99 5.27
C LEU A 155 -14.22 -4.44 5.50
N THR A 156 -13.40 -4.71 6.50
CA THR A 156 -12.93 -6.06 6.82
C THR A 156 -13.99 -6.90 7.54
N SER A 157 -14.86 -6.27 8.31
CA SER A 157 -15.88 -6.96 9.12
C SER A 157 -17.28 -6.36 8.98
N ARG A 158 -18.30 -7.12 9.38
CA ARG A 158 -19.68 -6.61 9.43
C ARG A 158 -19.84 -5.39 10.36
N GLY A 159 -18.98 -5.26 11.36
CA GLY A 159 -18.97 -4.11 12.27
C GLY A 159 -18.55 -2.80 11.60
N ASP A 160 -17.85 -2.88 10.48
CA ASP A 160 -17.37 -1.71 9.74
C ASP A 160 -18.43 -1.09 8.82
N ILE A 161 -19.52 -1.84 8.51
CA ILE A 161 -20.56 -1.39 7.57
C ILE A 161 -21.11 -0.02 7.95
N SER A 162 -21.47 0.19 9.22
CA SER A 162 -22.02 1.46 9.68
C SER A 162 -21.04 2.63 9.60
N LYS A 163 -19.73 2.35 9.75
CA LYS A 163 -18.68 3.37 9.60
C LYS A 163 -18.52 3.76 8.14
N VAL A 164 -18.47 2.77 7.26
CA VAL A 164 -18.38 2.96 5.81
C VAL A 164 -19.60 3.71 5.27
N GLN A 165 -20.82 3.35 5.71
CA GLN A 165 -22.03 4.06 5.31
C GLN A 165 -21.98 5.54 5.69
N ARG A 166 -21.62 5.87 6.93
CA ARG A 166 -21.48 7.27 7.37
C ARG A 166 -20.41 8.03 6.60
N PHE A 167 -19.34 7.37 6.22
CA PHE A 167 -18.30 7.98 5.38
C PHE A 167 -18.84 8.31 4.00
N LEU A 168 -19.54 7.38 3.35
CA LEU A 168 -20.13 7.58 2.02
C LEU A 168 -21.22 8.67 2.04
N GLU A 169 -22.04 8.75 3.11
CA GLU A 169 -23.04 9.80 3.28
C GLU A 169 -22.41 11.21 3.33
N ARG A 170 -21.25 11.35 3.96
CA ARG A 170 -20.49 12.62 3.97
C ARG A 170 -19.96 13.01 2.59
N MET A 171 -19.47 12.04 1.82
CA MET A 171 -18.95 12.29 0.47
C MET A 171 -20.02 12.70 -0.55
N VAL A 172 -21.28 12.28 -0.37
CA VAL A 172 -22.39 12.61 -1.28
C VAL A 172 -22.92 14.05 -1.08
N ILE A 173 -22.57 14.69 0.05
CA ILE A 173 -23.05 16.04 0.41
C ILE A 173 -22.09 17.14 -0.06
N GLU A 174 -20.89 16.80 -0.50
CA GLU A 174 -19.91 17.69 -1.10
C GLU A 174 -20.00 17.71 -2.64
#